data_3d681059083feaf73246cfc804d387d8
#
_entry.id   3d681059083feaf73246cfc804d387d8
#
_cell.length_a   1.000
_cell.length_b   1.000
_cell.length_c   1.000
_cell.angle_alpha   90.00
_cell.angle_beta   90.00
_cell.angle_gamma   90.00
#
_symmetry.space_group_name_H-M   'P 1'
#
loop_
_entity.id
_entity.type
_entity.pdbx_description
1 polymer ?
#
loop_
_entity_poly.entity_id
_entity_poly.type
_entity_poly.pdbx_seq_one_letter_code
_entity_poly.pdbx_strand_id
1 'polypeptide(L)'
;MEQFFELLNNGQRDDALKLMDEKVEMRVHVGDNARTLRGVEQVGGWFLRADKGMRMIPANERDMGQNLEIDLMVMRPGVQSQHLDATFRVEAGKITAINFAPR
;
A
#
# COMPACT_ATOMS: atom_id res chain seq x y z
N MET A 1 -0.47 -8.83 6.81
CA MET A 1 -0.63 -7.44 6.31
C MET A 1 -1.57 -6.56 7.13
N GLU A 2 -2.34 -7.15 8.05
CA GLU A 2 -3.24 -6.36 8.91
C GLU A 2 -2.51 -5.27 9.68
N GLN A 3 -1.36 -5.59 10.27
CA GLN A 3 -0.60 -4.64 11.07
C GLN A 3 -0.20 -3.40 10.26
N PHE A 4 0.21 -3.58 9.01
CA PHE A 4 0.59 -2.48 8.14
C PHE A 4 -0.57 -1.51 7.93
N PHE A 5 -1.74 -2.04 7.58
CA PHE A 5 -2.92 -1.21 7.35
C PHE A 5 -3.44 -0.58 8.65
N GLU A 6 -3.36 -1.27 9.76
CA GLU A 6 -3.74 -0.70 11.06
C GLU A 6 -2.87 0.50 11.41
N LEU A 7 -1.56 0.37 11.22
CA LEU A 7 -0.64 1.49 11.50
C LEU A 7 -0.93 2.68 10.59
N LEU A 8 -1.17 2.43 9.30
CA LEU A 8 -1.53 3.51 8.37
C LEU A 8 -2.83 4.20 8.77
N ASN A 9 -3.86 3.43 9.09
CA ASN A 9 -5.19 3.97 9.40
C ASN A 9 -5.22 4.70 10.74
N ASN A 10 -4.33 4.34 11.66
CA ASN A 10 -4.24 4.99 12.97
C ASN A 10 -3.31 6.20 12.98
N GLY A 11 -2.79 6.60 11.83
CA GLY A 11 -1.89 7.73 11.73
C GLY A 11 -0.44 7.42 12.12
N GLN A 12 -0.13 6.16 12.41
CA GLN A 12 1.22 5.71 12.78
C GLN A 12 2.01 5.33 11.52
N ARG A 13 2.12 6.29 10.59
CA ARG A 13 2.73 6.04 9.28
C ARG A 13 4.21 5.72 9.37
N ASP A 14 4.94 6.38 10.25
CA ASP A 14 6.36 6.10 10.43
C ASP A 14 6.60 4.67 10.86
N ASP A 15 5.75 4.14 11.74
CA ASP A 15 5.85 2.75 12.18
C ASP A 15 5.50 1.79 11.05
N ALA A 16 4.54 2.15 10.19
CA ALA A 16 4.20 1.35 9.02
C ALA A 16 5.38 1.26 8.05
N LEU A 17 6.14 2.35 7.87
CA LEU A 17 7.30 2.37 6.98
C LEU A 17 8.42 1.47 7.46
N LYS A 18 8.49 1.19 8.76
CA LYS A 18 9.49 0.27 9.31
C LYS A 18 9.26 -1.18 8.87
N LEU A 19 8.07 -1.49 8.38
CA LEU A 19 7.75 -2.82 7.84
C LEU A 19 8.21 -2.99 6.38
N MET A 20 8.73 -1.94 5.77
CA MET A 20 9.23 -1.97 4.40
C MET A 20 10.73 -2.19 4.37
N ASP A 21 11.19 -2.93 3.36
CA ASP A 21 12.61 -3.06 3.04
C ASP A 21 13.13 -1.72 2.51
N GLU A 22 14.42 -1.42 2.73
CA GLU A 22 15.03 -0.19 2.23
C GLU A 22 14.93 -0.05 0.71
N LYS A 23 14.93 -1.18 0.00
CA LYS A 23 14.88 -1.23 -1.46
C LYS A 23 13.48 -1.52 -1.99
N VAL A 24 12.45 -1.29 -1.19
CA VAL A 24 11.08 -1.53 -1.59
C VAL A 24 10.75 -0.81 -2.89
N GLU A 25 10.01 -1.47 -3.79
CA GLU A 25 9.52 -0.87 -5.01
C GLU A 25 8.00 -0.83 -4.98
N MET A 26 7.44 0.27 -5.47
CA MET A 26 6.00 0.42 -5.54
C MET A 26 5.60 0.85 -6.94
N ARG A 27 4.62 0.15 -7.50
CA ARG A 27 4.03 0.51 -8.77
C ARG A 27 2.58 0.93 -8.56
N VAL A 28 2.26 2.12 -9.02
CA VAL A 28 0.90 2.66 -8.93
C VAL A 28 0.42 2.90 -10.35
N HIS A 29 -0.71 2.30 -10.71
CA HIS A 29 -1.33 2.50 -12.02
C HIS A 29 -2.37 3.61 -11.88
N VAL A 30 -2.21 4.67 -12.70
CA VAL A 30 -3.14 5.79 -12.75
C VAL A 30 -3.55 5.99 -14.20
N GLY A 31 -4.81 5.61 -14.52
CA GLY A 31 -5.29 5.62 -15.89
C GLY A 31 -4.45 4.69 -16.76
N ASP A 32 -3.98 5.18 -17.89
CA ASP A 32 -3.12 4.43 -18.81
C ASP A 32 -1.65 4.48 -18.45
N ASN A 33 -1.30 5.19 -17.38
CA ASN A 33 0.07 5.38 -16.96
C ASN A 33 0.38 4.58 -15.70
N ALA A 34 1.63 4.12 -15.61
CA ALA A 34 2.13 3.49 -14.39
C ALA A 34 3.29 4.32 -13.87
N ARG A 35 3.29 4.58 -12.57
CA ARG A 35 4.38 5.27 -11.89
C ARG A 35 5.10 4.28 -10.98
N THR A 36 6.42 4.26 -11.06
CA THR A 36 7.25 3.41 -10.22
C THR A 36 8.01 4.26 -9.20
N LEU A 37 7.89 3.90 -7.93
CA LEU A 37 8.62 4.52 -6.83
C LEU A 37 9.61 3.49 -6.30
N ARG A 38 10.81 3.94 -5.97
CA ARG A 38 11.87 3.04 -5.50
C ARG A 38 12.49 3.56 -4.22
N GLY A 39 12.66 2.61 -3.28
CA GLY A 39 13.26 2.90 -1.99
C GLY A 39 12.23 3.39 -0.99
N VAL A 40 12.54 3.16 0.30
CA VAL A 40 11.63 3.50 1.39
C VAL A 40 11.33 5.01 1.45
N GLU A 41 12.25 5.86 1.01
CA GLU A 41 12.02 7.30 1.00
C GLU A 41 10.95 7.71 0.01
N GLN A 42 11.02 7.20 -1.23
CA GLN A 42 10.02 7.51 -2.25
C GLN A 42 8.68 6.87 -1.95
N VAL A 43 8.69 5.59 -1.61
CA VAL A 43 7.48 4.85 -1.30
C VAL A 43 6.84 5.39 -0.02
N GLY A 44 7.64 5.62 1.00
CA GLY A 44 7.17 6.21 2.24
C GLY A 44 6.61 7.60 2.04
N GLY A 45 7.27 8.41 1.22
CA GLY A 45 6.78 9.74 0.87
C GLY A 45 5.40 9.73 0.23
N TRP A 46 5.12 8.72 -0.59
CA TRP A 46 3.80 8.57 -1.20
C TRP A 46 2.73 8.34 -0.12
N PHE A 47 3.00 7.43 0.83
CA PHE A 47 2.06 7.16 1.93
C PHE A 47 1.93 8.35 2.88
N LEU A 48 3.04 9.05 3.17
CA LEU A 48 3.03 10.20 4.09
C LEU A 48 2.28 11.40 3.51
N ARG A 49 2.26 11.53 2.18
CA ARG A 49 1.53 12.61 1.51
C ARG A 49 0.05 12.33 1.33
N ALA A 50 -0.38 11.12 1.68
CA ALA A 50 -1.79 10.79 1.61
C ALA A 50 -2.59 11.67 2.58
N ASP A 51 -3.84 11.95 2.21
CA ASP A 51 -4.73 12.78 3.04
C ASP A 51 -4.86 12.20 4.45
N LYS A 52 -4.88 13.08 5.44
CA LYS A 52 -4.98 12.65 6.85
C LYS A 52 -6.24 11.85 7.15
N GLY A 53 -7.30 12.07 6.38
CA GLY A 53 -8.55 11.32 6.53
C GLY A 53 -8.61 10.06 5.66
N MET A 54 -7.56 9.77 4.90
CA MET A 54 -7.55 8.59 4.05
C MET A 54 -7.47 7.32 4.87
N ARG A 55 -8.32 6.36 4.55
CA ARG A 55 -8.30 5.03 5.17
C ARG A 55 -8.18 3.98 4.08
N MET A 56 -7.38 2.97 4.34
CA MET A 56 -7.20 1.83 3.46
C MET A 56 -7.76 0.59 4.17
N ILE A 57 -8.81 0.01 3.60
CA ILE A 57 -9.50 -1.13 4.19
C ILE A 57 -9.22 -2.38 3.36
N PRO A 58 -8.41 -3.32 3.88
CA PRO A 58 -8.13 -4.56 3.17
C PRO A 58 -9.27 -5.56 3.33
N ALA A 59 -9.48 -6.37 2.29
CA ALA A 59 -10.44 -7.47 2.31
C ALA A 59 -9.92 -8.59 1.41
N ASN A 60 -10.41 -9.81 1.64
CA ASN A 60 -10.14 -10.96 0.78
C ASN A 60 -8.65 -11.21 0.50
N GLU A 61 -7.84 -11.18 1.57
CA GLU A 61 -6.42 -11.46 1.44
C GLU A 61 -6.20 -12.89 0.94
N ARG A 62 -5.41 -13.02 -0.11
CA ARG A 62 -5.10 -14.31 -0.74
C ARG A 62 -3.59 -14.50 -0.75
N ASP A 63 -3.13 -15.57 -0.14
CA ASP A 63 -1.72 -15.94 -0.12
C ASP A 63 -1.38 -16.71 -1.40
N MET A 64 -0.56 -16.10 -2.25
CA MET A 64 -0.14 -16.66 -3.53
C MET A 64 1.32 -17.12 -3.50
N GLY A 65 1.79 -17.57 -2.34
CA GLY A 65 3.18 -17.93 -2.14
C GLY A 65 4.00 -16.75 -1.67
N GLN A 66 4.84 -16.19 -2.54
CA GLN A 66 5.65 -15.01 -2.18
C GLN A 66 4.85 -13.71 -2.23
N ASN A 67 3.69 -13.72 -2.87
CA ASN A 67 2.85 -12.54 -3.02
C ASN A 67 1.55 -12.71 -2.23
N LEU A 68 1.08 -11.59 -1.70
CA LEU A 68 -0.25 -11.49 -1.09
C LEU A 68 -1.10 -10.59 -1.97
N GLU A 69 -2.26 -11.09 -2.40
CA GLU A 69 -3.22 -10.30 -3.15
C GLU A 69 -4.33 -9.85 -2.22
N ILE A 70 -4.65 -8.57 -2.25
CA ILE A 70 -5.62 -7.96 -1.34
C ILE A 70 -6.56 -7.07 -2.14
N ASP A 71 -7.86 -7.21 -1.87
CA ASP A 71 -8.84 -6.27 -2.36
C ASP A 71 -8.82 -5.07 -1.43
N LEU A 72 -8.48 -3.90 -1.96
CA LEU A 72 -8.28 -2.72 -1.14
C LEU A 72 -9.32 -1.66 -1.46
N MET A 73 -9.99 -1.16 -0.44
CA MET A 73 -10.87 -0.01 -0.57
C MET A 73 -10.17 1.20 0.03
N VAL A 74 -10.06 2.26 -0.77
CA VAL A 74 -9.47 3.52 -0.33
C VAL A 74 -10.59 4.53 -0.14
N MET A 75 -10.72 5.04 1.07
CA MET A 75 -11.73 6.01 1.45
C MET A 75 -11.07 7.34 1.77
N ARG A 76 -11.61 8.42 1.19
CA ARG A 76 -11.15 9.80 1.45
C ARG A 76 -12.36 10.67 1.76
N PRO A 77 -12.22 11.67 2.68
CA PRO A 77 -13.31 12.58 2.99
C PRO A 77 -13.77 13.34 1.74
N GLY A 78 -15.07 13.37 1.51
CA GLY A 78 -15.66 14.13 0.41
C GLY A 78 -15.47 13.57 -0.99
N VAL A 79 -14.89 12.35 -1.11
CA VAL A 79 -14.62 11.71 -2.39
C VAL A 79 -15.21 10.31 -2.37
N GLN A 80 -15.65 9.86 -3.53
CA GLN A 80 -16.16 8.50 -3.68
C GLN A 80 -15.05 7.48 -3.39
N SER A 81 -15.40 6.38 -2.72
CA SER A 81 -14.46 5.29 -2.44
C SER A 81 -13.93 4.67 -3.72
N GLN A 82 -12.65 4.31 -3.69
CA GLN A 82 -12.00 3.62 -4.81
C GLN A 82 -11.67 2.19 -4.42
N HIS A 83 -11.82 1.28 -5.37
CA HIS A 83 -11.44 -0.12 -5.19
C HIS A 83 -10.19 -0.41 -6.01
N LEU A 84 -9.19 -0.98 -5.34
CA LEU A 84 -7.91 -1.31 -5.95
C LEU A 84 -7.63 -2.79 -5.76
N ASP A 85 -6.88 -3.36 -6.71
CA ASP A 85 -6.23 -4.64 -6.51
C ASP A 85 -4.81 -4.33 -6.02
N ALA A 86 -4.48 -4.80 -4.84
CA ALA A 86 -3.17 -4.60 -4.24
C ALA A 86 -2.42 -5.91 -4.19
N THR A 87 -1.15 -5.88 -4.59
CA THR A 87 -0.25 -7.03 -4.47
C THR A 87 0.95 -6.60 -3.64
N PHE A 88 1.25 -7.37 -2.60
CA PHE A 88 2.39 -7.14 -1.73
C PHE A 88 3.32 -8.33 -1.79
N ARG A 89 4.60 -8.07 -1.92
CA ARG A 89 5.63 -9.10 -1.78
C ARG A 89 6.34 -8.90 -0.46
N VAL A 90 6.39 -9.96 0.33
CA VAL A 90 7.02 -9.93 1.66
C VAL A 90 8.14 -10.96 1.67
N GLU A 91 9.34 -10.51 2.03
CA GLU A 91 10.53 -11.36 2.14
C GLU A 91 11.21 -11.08 3.48
N ALA A 92 11.51 -12.14 4.22
CA ALA A 92 12.17 -12.02 5.53
C ALA A 92 11.44 -11.04 6.48
N GLY A 93 10.12 -11.02 6.44
CA GLY A 93 9.30 -10.16 7.29
C GLY A 93 9.20 -8.72 6.87
N LYS A 94 9.76 -8.35 5.70
CA LYS A 94 9.71 -6.98 5.19
C LYS A 94 8.98 -6.93 3.85
N ILE A 95 8.28 -5.82 3.62
CA ILE A 95 7.61 -5.58 2.34
C ILE A 95 8.66 -5.15 1.33
N THR A 96 8.82 -5.91 0.24
CA THR A 96 9.82 -5.63 -0.78
C THR A 96 9.22 -5.07 -2.05
N ALA A 97 7.94 -5.31 -2.32
CA ALA A 97 7.27 -4.79 -3.50
C ALA A 97 5.80 -4.56 -3.23
N ILE A 98 5.27 -3.50 -3.83
CA ILE A 98 3.85 -3.13 -3.73
C ILE A 98 3.37 -2.80 -5.14
N ASN A 99 2.20 -3.31 -5.50
CA ASN A 99 1.57 -2.95 -6.76
C ASN A 99 0.10 -2.62 -6.51
N PHE A 100 -0.29 -1.41 -6.86
CA PHE A 100 -1.68 -0.96 -6.78
C PHE A 100 -2.21 -0.77 -8.20
N ALA A 101 -3.30 -1.44 -8.52
CA ALA A 101 -3.97 -1.31 -9.80
C ALA A 101 -5.46 -1.03 -9.59
N PRO A 102 -6.07 -0.09 -10.32
CA PRO A 102 -7.50 0.17 -10.20
C PRO A 102 -8.29 -1.02 -10.73
N ARG A 103 -9.45 -1.21 -10.14
CA ARG A 103 -10.40 -2.22 -10.60
C ARG A 103 -11.32 -1.68 -11.66
#